data_ae9b554a677140425ebe74dfd2b50bf3
#
_entry.id   ae9b554a677140425ebe74dfd2b50bf3
#
_cell.length_a   1.000
_cell.length_b   1.000
_cell.length_c   1.000
_cell.angle_alpha   90.00
_cell.angle_beta   90.00
_cell.angle_gamma   90.00
#
_symmetry.space_group_name_H-M   'P 1'
#
loop_
_entity.id
_entity.type
_entity.pdbx_description
1 polymer ?
#
loop_
_entity_poly.entity_id
_entity_poly.type
_entity_poly.pdbx_seq_one_letter_code
_entity_poly.pdbx_strand_id
1 'polypeptide(L)'
;NPLDGHGVKNANVTEFRYALVESDDMAMGRQLAIMRELELPAAAIVHSGGKSVHAIVHVDAKDYDEYRKRVDLLYRTCRENGLNVDVQNKNSSRFSRMPGVTRGGRKQWLVDTNVGKSSWDEWREWIDEQNDDLPDPESLAGVWDDLPELSPPLIDGVLRQGHKMMLGGPSKAGKSFALIELCIAIAEGKPWLGQFSCAQGKVLYINLELDRASCLHRFKDVYTAMGLPPEHLKNIDIWNLRGASVPMDKLAPKLIRRAQKKGYMAVVLDPIYKVITGDENSADQMAKFCNQFDLVCRALDCAVIYCHHHSKGAQGGKRSMDRASGSGVFARDPDAMLDMTELIPTDAILEQLHNKAACRVLKAMLDKRGHADAYGPDDALSKSRMLAIAKEHLGMADLRAIDAQIATAQKRADSMTAWRIEGTLREFARFDPVNLWFDYPVHKPDTGLLEDLQPDSDYKSLGTRGASKRWGNKDKVSKDKKAELDTAFEACMMDGKVTVYSMAEYMGLKPDTVRRRLKADGGF
;
A
#
# COMPACT_ATOMS: atom_id res chain seq x y z
N ASN A 1 7.98 55.40 -3.20
CA ASN A 1 6.55 55.48 -3.39
C ASN A 1 6.06 56.90 -3.17
N PRO A 2 5.10 57.42 -3.96
CA PRO A 2 4.49 58.74 -3.79
C PRO A 2 3.81 58.88 -2.42
N LEU A 3 3.84 60.07 -1.88
CA LEU A 3 3.21 60.46 -0.62
C LEU A 3 2.17 61.56 -0.84
N ASP A 4 1.16 61.64 0.03
CA ASP A 4 0.07 62.61 -0.02
C ASP A 4 0.46 64.05 0.37
N GLY A 5 1.69 64.28 0.76
CA GLY A 5 2.22 65.59 1.20
C GLY A 5 1.93 65.91 2.65
N HIS A 6 1.16 65.11 3.39
CA HIS A 6 0.81 65.37 4.80
C HIS A 6 1.72 64.68 5.79
N GLY A 7 2.59 63.77 5.33
CA GLY A 7 3.53 63.05 6.19
C GLY A 7 4.34 62.03 5.48
N VAL A 8 5.14 61.25 6.24
CA VAL A 8 6.10 60.25 5.72
C VAL A 8 5.85 58.86 6.32
N LYS A 9 4.64 58.61 6.82
CA LYS A 9 4.26 57.30 7.36
C LYS A 9 3.64 56.44 6.26
N ASN A 10 3.49 55.14 6.50
CA ASN A 10 2.83 54.21 5.55
C ASN A 10 1.41 54.64 5.15
N ALA A 11 0.68 55.26 6.09
CA ALA A 11 -0.67 55.80 5.83
C ALA A 11 -0.66 56.97 4.82
N ASN A 12 0.46 57.61 4.58
CA ASN A 12 0.61 58.72 3.63
C ASN A 12 1.03 58.24 2.22
N VAL A 13 1.28 56.94 2.02
CA VAL A 13 1.65 56.37 0.71
C VAL A 13 0.40 56.26 -0.15
N THR A 14 0.45 56.89 -1.34
CA THR A 14 -0.68 56.92 -2.29
C THR A 14 -0.57 55.87 -3.39
N GLU A 15 0.63 55.43 -3.71
CA GLU A 15 0.88 54.41 -4.73
C GLU A 15 2.00 53.49 -4.27
N PHE A 16 1.86 52.20 -4.57
CA PHE A 16 2.74 51.10 -4.11
C PHE A 16 3.58 50.58 -5.29
N ARG A 17 4.44 51.42 -5.86
CA ARG A 17 5.23 51.10 -7.07
C ARG A 17 6.51 50.37 -6.78
N TYR A 18 7.23 50.69 -5.67
CA TYR A 18 8.58 50.23 -5.45
C TYR A 18 8.79 49.65 -4.05
N ALA A 19 9.66 48.62 -3.97
CA ALA A 19 10.25 48.14 -2.74
C ALA A 19 11.76 48.38 -2.72
N LEU A 20 12.34 48.49 -1.52
CA LEU A 20 13.78 48.64 -1.33
C LEU A 20 14.39 47.27 -1.01
N VAL A 21 15.41 46.86 -1.77
CA VAL A 21 16.24 45.69 -1.49
C VAL A 21 17.66 46.15 -1.18
N GLU A 22 18.15 45.86 0.02
CA GLU A 22 19.53 46.13 0.47
C GLU A 22 20.00 45.09 1.48
N SER A 23 21.31 44.96 1.66
CA SER A 23 21.94 44.14 2.68
C SER A 23 23.09 44.90 3.32
N ASP A 24 23.15 44.92 4.67
CA ASP A 24 24.21 45.62 5.43
C ASP A 24 25.37 44.69 5.83
N ASP A 25 25.24 43.40 5.68
CA ASP A 25 26.18 42.38 6.17
C ASP A 25 26.91 41.61 5.05
N MET A 26 26.72 42.00 3.79
CA MET A 26 27.34 41.35 2.62
C MET A 26 28.26 42.33 1.85
N ALA A 27 29.32 41.79 1.24
CA ALA A 27 30.16 42.54 0.31
C ALA A 27 29.34 43.05 -0.89
N MET A 28 29.48 44.34 -1.25
CA MET A 28 28.68 44.99 -2.29
C MET A 28 28.74 44.29 -3.66
N GLY A 29 29.94 43.83 -4.06
CA GLY A 29 30.08 43.08 -5.31
C GLY A 29 29.20 41.81 -5.36
N ARG A 30 29.06 41.13 -4.22
CA ARG A 30 28.20 39.94 -4.10
C ARG A 30 26.72 40.33 -4.10
N GLN A 31 26.35 41.42 -3.43
CA GLN A 31 24.97 41.94 -3.49
C GLN A 31 24.55 42.21 -4.94
N LEU A 32 25.40 42.94 -5.70
CA LEU A 32 25.14 43.27 -7.10
C LEU A 32 25.08 42.02 -7.99
N ALA A 33 25.96 41.06 -7.78
CA ALA A 33 25.97 39.83 -8.54
C ALA A 33 24.66 39.06 -8.36
N ILE A 34 24.20 38.87 -7.12
CA ILE A 34 22.92 38.16 -6.83
C ILE A 34 21.72 38.96 -7.36
N MET A 35 21.68 40.29 -7.21
CA MET A 35 20.59 41.11 -7.72
C MET A 35 20.45 41.00 -9.24
N ARG A 36 21.57 40.90 -9.97
CA ARG A 36 21.59 40.68 -11.42
C ARG A 36 21.25 39.25 -11.82
N GLU A 37 21.79 38.29 -11.11
CA GLU A 37 21.48 36.86 -11.33
C GLU A 37 19.98 36.55 -11.12
N LEU A 38 19.36 37.19 -10.14
CA LEU A 38 17.93 37.11 -9.89
C LEU A 38 17.07 37.95 -10.84
N GLU A 39 17.67 38.63 -11.82
CA GLU A 39 16.94 39.47 -12.77
C GLU A 39 15.94 40.43 -12.10
N LEU A 40 16.30 40.93 -10.88
CA LEU A 40 15.42 41.82 -10.12
C LEU A 40 14.97 43.01 -10.96
N PRO A 41 13.64 43.30 -11.03
CA PRO A 41 13.13 44.42 -11.84
C PRO A 41 13.48 45.76 -11.17
N ALA A 42 14.77 46.12 -11.18
CA ALA A 42 15.28 47.28 -10.47
C ALA A 42 15.24 48.51 -11.36
N ALA A 43 14.41 49.49 -11.00
CA ALA A 43 14.38 50.80 -11.65
C ALA A 43 15.70 51.53 -11.50
N ALA A 44 16.36 51.41 -10.35
CA ALA A 44 17.67 51.99 -10.10
C ALA A 44 18.42 51.20 -8.99
N ILE A 45 19.73 51.13 -9.12
CA ILE A 45 20.65 50.64 -8.09
C ILE A 45 21.55 51.79 -7.68
N VAL A 46 21.55 52.12 -6.39
CA VAL A 46 22.27 53.25 -5.83
C VAL A 46 23.29 52.77 -4.79
N HIS A 47 24.56 53.19 -4.92
CA HIS A 47 25.57 52.97 -3.90
C HIS A 47 25.32 53.91 -2.71
N SER A 48 25.21 53.33 -1.50
CA SER A 48 24.84 54.06 -0.29
C SER A 48 25.91 55.06 0.23
N GLY A 49 27.08 55.05 -0.37
CA GLY A 49 28.29 55.76 0.16
C GLY A 49 28.93 55.01 1.33
N GLY A 50 28.46 53.83 1.68
CA GLY A 50 28.89 52.98 2.80
C GLY A 50 29.12 51.53 2.41
N LYS A 51 28.38 50.63 3.05
CA LYS A 51 28.56 49.17 2.94
C LYS A 51 27.56 48.50 2.01
N SER A 52 26.49 49.18 1.60
CA SER A 52 25.39 48.56 0.88
C SER A 52 25.10 49.25 -0.46
N VAL A 53 24.46 48.51 -1.34
CA VAL A 53 23.75 49.01 -2.51
C VAL A 53 22.23 48.89 -2.28
N HIS A 54 21.50 49.89 -2.74
CA HIS A 54 20.06 49.99 -2.64
C HIS A 54 19.46 49.75 -4.01
N ALA A 55 18.80 48.63 -4.21
CA ALA A 55 18.00 48.38 -5.40
C ALA A 55 16.55 48.82 -5.14
N ILE A 56 16.06 49.70 -6.01
CA ILE A 56 14.68 50.18 -6.01
C ILE A 56 13.95 49.31 -7.01
N VAL A 57 13.22 48.33 -6.51
CA VAL A 57 12.63 47.24 -7.27
C VAL A 57 11.14 47.53 -7.55
N HIS A 58 10.71 47.38 -8.81
CA HIS A 58 9.31 47.46 -9.18
C HIS A 58 8.50 46.36 -8.49
N VAL A 59 7.41 46.75 -7.84
CA VAL A 59 6.42 45.86 -7.25
C VAL A 59 4.99 46.14 -7.74
N ASP A 60 4.76 47.37 -8.22
CA ASP A 60 3.55 47.85 -8.92
C ASP A 60 2.24 47.28 -8.36
N ALA A 61 2.09 47.28 -7.03
CA ALA A 61 0.94 46.72 -6.36
C ALA A 61 -0.25 47.70 -6.35
N LYS A 62 -1.47 47.19 -6.48
CA LYS A 62 -2.71 48.00 -6.53
C LYS A 62 -3.10 48.60 -5.17
N ASP A 63 -2.73 47.89 -4.07
CA ASP A 63 -3.03 48.28 -2.69
C ASP A 63 -1.95 47.82 -1.72
N TYR A 64 -2.09 48.19 -0.44
CA TYR A 64 -1.12 47.87 0.60
C TYR A 64 -1.03 46.37 0.90
N ASP A 65 -2.15 45.62 0.82
CA ASP A 65 -2.16 44.17 1.11
C ASP A 65 -1.44 43.39 0.00
N GLU A 66 -1.62 43.78 -1.24
CA GLU A 66 -0.85 43.24 -2.37
C GLU A 66 0.63 43.60 -2.28
N TYR A 67 0.93 44.85 -1.94
CA TYR A 67 2.30 45.29 -1.70
C TYR A 67 3.03 44.41 -0.68
N ARG A 68 2.38 44.14 0.44
CA ARG A 68 2.95 43.26 1.48
C ARG A 68 3.23 41.86 0.97
N LYS A 69 2.32 41.27 0.22
CA LYS A 69 2.48 39.95 -0.38
C LYS A 69 3.63 39.93 -1.39
N ARG A 70 3.71 40.93 -2.27
CA ARG A 70 4.78 41.06 -3.28
C ARG A 70 6.14 41.25 -2.63
N VAL A 71 6.25 42.11 -1.63
CA VAL A 71 7.51 42.34 -0.88
C VAL A 71 7.93 41.11 -0.08
N ASP A 72 6.99 40.37 0.53
CA ASP A 72 7.27 39.13 1.25
C ASP A 72 7.82 38.05 0.31
N LEU A 73 7.26 37.92 -0.90
CA LEU A 73 7.76 37.03 -1.93
C LEU A 73 9.17 37.46 -2.39
N LEU A 74 9.35 38.73 -2.77
CA LEU A 74 10.63 39.29 -3.21
C LEU A 74 11.75 39.00 -2.18
N TYR A 75 11.49 39.27 -0.91
CA TYR A 75 12.50 39.09 0.15
C TYR A 75 12.77 37.62 0.45
N ARG A 76 11.78 36.75 0.29
CA ARG A 76 11.96 35.29 0.39
C ARG A 76 12.85 34.79 -0.73
N THR A 77 12.53 35.12 -1.98
CA THR A 77 13.34 34.75 -3.16
C THR A 77 14.77 35.23 -3.03
N CYS A 78 14.97 36.49 -2.64
CA CYS A 78 16.33 37.03 -2.40
C CYS A 78 17.09 36.19 -1.37
N ARG A 79 16.48 35.82 -0.24
CA ARG A 79 17.14 35.05 0.84
C ARG A 79 17.44 33.60 0.44
N GLU A 80 16.51 32.94 -0.24
CA GLU A 80 16.70 31.59 -0.74
C GLU A 80 17.87 31.49 -1.73
N ASN A 81 18.16 32.60 -2.42
CA ASN A 81 19.32 32.74 -3.32
C ASN A 81 20.55 33.42 -2.68
N GLY A 82 20.58 33.51 -1.36
CA GLY A 82 21.76 33.94 -0.61
C GLY A 82 21.95 35.44 -0.46
N LEU A 83 20.96 36.28 -0.82
CA LEU A 83 20.97 37.72 -0.54
C LEU A 83 20.27 37.97 0.81
N ASN A 84 21.03 38.25 1.85
CA ASN A 84 20.49 38.56 3.19
C ASN A 84 19.90 39.97 3.23
N VAL A 85 18.60 40.07 2.93
CA VAL A 85 17.90 41.37 2.84
C VAL A 85 17.51 41.88 4.21
N ASP A 86 17.76 43.20 4.46
CA ASP A 86 17.28 43.86 5.68
C ASP A 86 15.75 43.94 5.72
N VAL A 87 15.18 43.19 6.65
CA VAL A 87 13.70 43.08 6.83
C VAL A 87 13.02 44.37 7.30
N GLN A 88 13.79 45.35 7.82
CA GLN A 88 13.25 46.64 8.22
C GLN A 88 12.79 47.48 7.02
N ASN A 89 13.27 47.14 5.81
CA ASN A 89 12.91 47.84 4.58
C ASN A 89 11.59 47.37 3.94
N LYS A 90 10.83 46.47 4.55
CA LYS A 90 9.46 46.07 4.12
C LYS A 90 8.45 47.22 4.17
N ASN A 91 8.82 48.33 4.72
CA ASN A 91 7.98 49.49 4.92
C ASN A 91 7.79 50.25 3.60
N SER A 92 6.55 50.45 3.15
CA SER A 92 6.24 51.15 1.88
C SER A 92 6.67 52.62 1.84
N SER A 93 6.77 53.27 2.99
CA SER A 93 7.27 54.67 3.12
C SER A 93 8.78 54.77 3.36
N ARG A 94 9.53 53.66 3.20
CA ARG A 94 10.98 53.66 3.45
C ARG A 94 11.72 54.53 2.46
N PHE A 95 12.55 55.45 2.98
CA PHE A 95 13.44 56.25 2.18
C PHE A 95 14.66 55.47 1.71
N SER A 96 15.02 55.62 0.45
CA SER A 96 16.26 55.12 -0.12
C SER A 96 17.31 56.20 -0.20
N ARG A 97 18.46 55.87 -0.77
CA ARG A 97 19.56 56.78 -1.02
C ARG A 97 19.36 57.55 -2.33
N MET A 98 19.76 58.83 -2.31
CA MET A 98 19.64 59.69 -3.49
C MET A 98 21.00 59.85 -4.19
N PRO A 99 21.14 59.48 -5.47
CA PRO A 99 22.38 59.66 -6.21
C PRO A 99 22.81 61.12 -6.30
N GLY A 100 24.13 61.38 -6.27
CA GLY A 100 24.69 62.72 -6.36
C GLY A 100 24.83 63.46 -5.03
N VAL A 101 24.20 62.97 -3.95
CA VAL A 101 24.24 63.60 -2.63
C VAL A 101 25.41 63.08 -1.80
N THR A 102 26.04 63.94 -1.01
CA THR A 102 27.07 63.58 -0.04
C THR A 102 26.48 63.58 1.37
N ARG A 103 26.65 62.49 2.11
CA ARG A 103 26.20 62.33 3.49
C ARG A 103 27.37 61.88 4.37
N GLY A 104 27.64 62.61 5.43
CA GLY A 104 28.78 62.31 6.34
C GLY A 104 30.11 62.16 5.64
N GLY A 105 30.38 63.04 4.65
CA GLY A 105 31.64 63.05 3.86
C GLY A 105 31.70 61.94 2.77
N ARG A 106 30.67 61.11 2.64
CA ARG A 106 30.62 59.99 1.67
C ARG A 106 29.62 60.29 0.55
N LYS A 107 30.08 60.26 -0.70
CA LYS A 107 29.23 60.47 -1.89
C LYS A 107 28.39 59.22 -2.18
N GLN A 108 27.11 59.45 -2.52
CA GLN A 108 26.19 58.45 -3.05
C GLN A 108 26.16 58.62 -4.56
N TRP A 109 26.15 57.49 -5.30
CA TRP A 109 26.12 57.57 -6.76
C TRP A 109 25.22 56.47 -7.36
N LEU A 110 24.73 56.73 -8.54
CA LEU A 110 23.98 55.76 -9.32
C LEU A 110 24.93 54.68 -9.82
N VAL A 111 24.60 53.42 -9.58
CA VAL A 111 25.36 52.26 -10.04
C VAL A 111 24.84 51.81 -11.39
N ASP A 112 23.50 51.66 -11.48
CA ASP A 112 22.85 51.16 -12.67
C ASP A 112 21.37 51.56 -12.69
N THR A 113 20.70 51.45 -13.87
CA THR A 113 19.25 51.70 -14.03
C THR A 113 18.64 50.64 -14.93
N ASN A 114 17.37 50.35 -14.69
CA ASN A 114 16.61 49.37 -15.48
C ASN A 114 17.34 48.02 -15.60
N VAL A 115 17.74 47.49 -14.47
CA VAL A 115 18.44 46.19 -14.34
C VAL A 115 17.43 45.08 -14.24
N GLY A 116 17.70 43.95 -14.88
CA GLY A 116 16.86 42.78 -14.86
C GLY A 116 15.56 42.92 -15.67
N LYS A 117 14.50 42.29 -15.20
CA LYS A 117 13.18 42.36 -15.86
C LYS A 117 12.59 43.76 -15.79
N SER A 118 11.71 44.11 -16.74
CA SER A 118 11.20 45.50 -16.85
C SER A 118 10.04 45.77 -15.88
N SER A 119 9.35 44.75 -15.42
CA SER A 119 8.19 44.82 -14.54
C SER A 119 8.18 43.71 -13.48
N TRP A 120 7.30 43.90 -12.49
CA TRP A 120 7.02 42.85 -11.50
C TRP A 120 6.46 41.58 -12.14
N ASP A 121 5.56 41.71 -13.10
CA ASP A 121 4.86 40.57 -13.70
C ASP A 121 5.81 39.73 -14.56
N GLU A 122 6.65 40.36 -15.37
CA GLU A 122 7.73 39.68 -16.11
C GLU A 122 8.74 39.00 -15.18
N TRP A 123 9.07 39.63 -14.07
CA TRP A 123 9.96 39.00 -13.07
C TRP A 123 9.31 37.84 -12.38
N ARG A 124 8.02 37.93 -12.11
CA ARG A 124 7.25 36.85 -11.49
C ARG A 124 7.15 35.62 -12.41
N GLU A 125 6.84 35.84 -13.69
CA GLU A 125 6.84 34.80 -14.70
C GLU A 125 8.20 34.12 -14.81
N TRP A 126 9.26 34.92 -14.90
CA TRP A 126 10.64 34.40 -14.96
C TRP A 126 11.02 33.57 -13.72
N ILE A 127 10.66 33.99 -12.50
CA ILE A 127 10.90 33.21 -11.28
C ILE A 127 10.11 31.91 -11.31
N ASP A 128 8.88 31.92 -11.78
CA ASP A 128 8.05 30.72 -11.91
C ASP A 128 8.65 29.75 -12.94
N GLU A 129 9.15 30.24 -14.08
CA GLU A 129 9.87 29.45 -15.09
C GLU A 129 11.17 28.85 -14.53
N GLN A 130 11.96 29.62 -13.76
CA GLN A 130 13.19 29.10 -13.15
C GLN A 130 12.93 28.02 -12.08
N ASN A 131 11.77 28.03 -11.46
CA ASN A 131 11.35 27.06 -10.46
C ASN A 131 10.46 25.95 -11.04
N ASP A 132 10.16 26.00 -12.34
CA ASP A 132 9.36 24.98 -13.02
C ASP A 132 10.27 23.81 -13.41
N ASP A 133 10.17 22.73 -12.61
CA ASP A 133 10.86 21.46 -12.83
C ASP A 133 9.93 20.41 -13.48
N LEU A 134 8.77 20.83 -13.95
CA LEU A 134 7.83 19.96 -14.65
C LEU A 134 8.34 19.65 -16.06
N PRO A 135 8.14 18.42 -16.55
CA PRO A 135 8.47 18.07 -17.92
C PRO A 135 7.52 18.78 -18.90
N ASP A 136 8.06 19.19 -20.05
CA ASP A 136 7.27 19.79 -21.11
C ASP A 136 6.20 18.83 -21.65
N PRO A 137 5.03 19.33 -22.07
CA PRO A 137 4.02 18.52 -22.75
C PRO A 137 4.54 17.96 -24.07
N GLU A 138 4.39 16.65 -24.28
CA GLU A 138 4.77 16.01 -25.53
C GLU A 138 3.61 16.00 -26.52
N SER A 139 3.91 16.28 -27.78
CA SER A 139 2.93 16.14 -28.87
C SER A 139 2.80 14.67 -29.27
N LEU A 140 1.60 14.09 -29.16
CA LEU A 140 1.33 12.72 -29.59
C LEU A 140 1.74 12.46 -31.06
N ALA A 141 1.55 13.45 -31.94
CA ALA A 141 1.98 13.35 -33.34
C ALA A 141 3.50 13.26 -33.49
N GLY A 142 4.26 13.88 -32.58
CA GLY A 142 5.73 13.86 -32.60
C GLY A 142 6.33 12.53 -32.18
N VAL A 143 5.62 11.74 -31.37
CA VAL A 143 6.09 10.46 -30.83
C VAL A 143 5.36 9.24 -31.41
N TRP A 144 4.39 9.46 -32.32
CA TRP A 144 3.50 8.40 -32.82
C TRP A 144 4.23 7.24 -33.49
N ASP A 145 5.26 7.55 -34.28
CA ASP A 145 6.04 6.55 -35.03
C ASP A 145 7.24 6.02 -34.25
N ASP A 146 7.55 6.60 -33.07
CA ASP A 146 8.67 6.23 -32.20
C ASP A 146 8.24 6.32 -30.73
N LEU A 147 7.28 5.49 -30.36
CA LEU A 147 6.77 5.42 -28.98
C LEU A 147 7.85 4.86 -28.03
N PRO A 148 8.00 5.40 -26.83
CA PRO A 148 8.91 4.86 -25.84
C PRO A 148 8.52 3.41 -25.47
N GLU A 149 9.50 2.56 -25.24
CA GLU A 149 9.29 1.19 -24.84
C GLU A 149 8.59 1.13 -23.47
N LEU A 150 7.63 0.22 -23.35
CA LEU A 150 6.98 -0.04 -22.06
C LEU A 150 7.98 -0.68 -21.10
N SER A 151 7.94 -0.30 -19.82
CA SER A 151 8.72 -0.97 -18.78
C SER A 151 8.47 -2.49 -18.80
N PRO A 152 9.51 -3.33 -18.66
CA PRO A 152 9.35 -4.77 -18.74
C PRO A 152 8.47 -5.31 -17.61
N PRO A 153 7.74 -6.42 -17.81
CA PRO A 153 6.99 -7.05 -16.74
C PRO A 153 7.94 -7.56 -15.65
N LEU A 154 7.69 -7.17 -14.41
CA LEU A 154 8.31 -7.76 -13.23
C LEU A 154 7.59 -9.05 -12.81
N ILE A 155 6.26 -8.99 -12.81
CA ILE A 155 5.36 -10.13 -12.62
C ILE A 155 4.50 -10.18 -13.87
N ASP A 156 4.69 -11.22 -14.68
CA ASP A 156 4.03 -11.33 -15.98
C ASP A 156 2.51 -11.35 -15.84
N GLY A 157 1.84 -10.54 -16.67
CA GLY A 157 0.40 -10.34 -16.62
C GLY A 157 -0.13 -9.62 -15.39
N VAL A 158 0.73 -9.08 -14.49
CA VAL A 158 0.31 -8.45 -13.22
C VAL A 158 0.95 -7.08 -13.01
N LEU A 159 2.27 -6.98 -13.07
CA LEU A 159 3.00 -5.76 -12.65
C LEU A 159 4.23 -5.51 -13.52
N ARG A 160 4.38 -4.29 -14.01
CA ARG A 160 5.62 -3.84 -14.66
C ARG A 160 6.63 -3.30 -13.66
N GLN A 161 7.90 -3.28 -14.03
CA GLN A 161 8.94 -2.54 -13.31
C GLN A 161 8.60 -1.05 -13.30
N GLY A 162 8.89 -0.34 -12.22
CA GLY A 162 8.53 1.08 -12.06
C GLY A 162 7.08 1.34 -11.60
N HIS A 163 6.27 0.31 -11.42
CA HIS A 163 4.86 0.42 -11.03
C HIS A 163 4.61 0.00 -9.57
N LYS A 164 3.39 0.27 -9.08
CA LYS A 164 2.98 0.01 -7.70
C LYS A 164 2.02 -1.18 -7.61
N MET A 165 2.24 -2.07 -6.63
CA MET A 165 1.32 -3.17 -6.35
C MET A 165 0.94 -3.21 -4.87
N MET A 166 -0.35 -3.36 -4.60
CA MET A 166 -0.89 -3.60 -3.27
C MET A 166 -1.40 -5.04 -3.14
N LEU A 167 -0.95 -5.75 -2.09
CA LEU A 167 -1.51 -7.03 -1.68
C LEU A 167 -2.47 -6.81 -0.51
N GLY A 168 -3.78 -6.83 -0.78
CA GLY A 168 -4.85 -6.72 0.20
C GLY A 168 -5.22 -8.08 0.82
N GLY A 169 -5.73 -8.06 2.05
CA GLY A 169 -6.24 -9.26 2.67
C GLY A 169 -6.48 -9.10 4.17
N PRO A 170 -7.30 -9.97 4.80
CA PRO A 170 -7.58 -9.92 6.23
C PRO A 170 -6.32 -10.15 7.06
N SER A 171 -6.38 -9.78 8.35
CA SER A 171 -5.29 -10.09 9.28
C SER A 171 -5.05 -11.60 9.35
N LYS A 172 -3.78 -12.01 9.41
CA LYS A 172 -3.34 -13.43 9.45
C LYS A 172 -3.66 -14.24 8.18
N ALA A 173 -3.92 -13.59 7.05
CA ALA A 173 -4.13 -14.21 5.74
C ALA A 173 -2.86 -14.80 5.11
N GLY A 174 -1.71 -14.73 5.75
CA GLY A 174 -0.45 -15.17 5.15
C GLY A 174 0.23 -14.16 4.21
N LYS A 175 -0.23 -12.90 4.13
CA LYS A 175 0.32 -11.87 3.22
C LYS A 175 1.84 -11.73 3.29
N SER A 176 2.40 -11.67 4.50
CA SER A 176 3.87 -11.59 4.69
C SER A 176 4.59 -12.82 4.12
N PHE A 177 3.98 -14.00 4.20
CA PHE A 177 4.55 -15.20 3.56
C PHE A 177 4.47 -15.09 2.05
N ALA A 178 3.33 -14.66 1.49
CA ALA A 178 3.18 -14.43 0.06
C ALA A 178 4.18 -13.38 -0.48
N LEU A 179 4.45 -12.31 0.28
CA LEU A 179 5.46 -11.31 -0.08
C LEU A 179 6.90 -11.86 0.02
N ILE A 180 7.20 -12.72 0.99
CA ILE A 180 8.50 -13.40 1.06
C ILE A 180 8.65 -14.38 -0.10
N GLU A 181 7.61 -15.16 -0.43
CA GLU A 181 7.58 -16.02 -1.61
C GLU A 181 7.82 -15.22 -2.89
N LEU A 182 7.23 -14.01 -3.01
CA LEU A 182 7.47 -13.12 -4.14
C LEU A 182 8.93 -12.64 -4.20
N CYS A 183 9.52 -12.23 -3.07
CA CYS A 183 10.94 -11.85 -3.03
C CYS A 183 11.85 -12.99 -3.50
N ILE A 184 11.56 -14.22 -3.07
CA ILE A 184 12.28 -15.43 -3.48
C ILE A 184 12.05 -15.70 -4.97
N ALA A 185 10.82 -15.61 -5.44
CA ALA A 185 10.48 -15.82 -6.85
C ALA A 185 11.22 -14.84 -7.77
N ILE A 186 11.26 -13.55 -7.42
CA ILE A 186 12.03 -12.53 -8.15
C ILE A 186 13.53 -12.84 -8.08
N ALA A 187 14.08 -13.17 -6.91
CA ALA A 187 15.49 -13.41 -6.76
C ALA A 187 15.98 -14.62 -7.58
N GLU A 188 15.19 -15.68 -7.64
CA GLU A 188 15.51 -16.95 -8.30
C GLU A 188 14.95 -17.06 -9.73
N GLY A 189 14.16 -16.08 -10.21
CA GLY A 189 13.51 -16.12 -11.52
C GLY A 189 12.50 -17.28 -11.62
N LYS A 190 11.70 -17.50 -10.58
CA LYS A 190 10.72 -18.59 -10.49
C LYS A 190 9.30 -18.05 -10.47
N PRO A 191 8.30 -18.86 -10.82
CA PRO A 191 6.92 -18.44 -10.71
C PRO A 191 6.51 -18.17 -9.25
N TRP A 192 5.90 -17.01 -8.99
CA TRP A 192 5.26 -16.69 -7.72
C TRP A 192 3.92 -17.42 -7.61
N LEU A 193 3.63 -17.97 -6.43
CA LEU A 193 2.42 -18.76 -6.14
C LEU A 193 2.19 -19.92 -7.12
N GLY A 194 3.26 -20.36 -7.78
CA GLY A 194 3.22 -21.43 -8.78
C GLY A 194 2.57 -21.07 -10.12
N GLN A 195 2.18 -19.81 -10.34
CA GLN A 195 1.43 -19.36 -11.51
C GLN A 195 2.01 -18.13 -12.19
N PHE A 196 2.42 -17.10 -11.44
CA PHE A 196 2.85 -15.82 -12.00
C PHE A 196 4.35 -15.82 -12.24
N SER A 197 4.78 -15.85 -13.51
CA SER A 197 6.20 -15.77 -13.87
C SER A 197 6.81 -14.46 -13.39
N CYS A 198 7.99 -14.51 -12.76
CA CYS A 198 8.69 -13.33 -12.27
C CYS A 198 10.01 -13.13 -13.04
N ALA A 199 10.32 -11.88 -13.38
CA ALA A 199 11.64 -11.51 -13.86
C ALA A 199 12.68 -11.70 -12.76
N GLN A 200 13.87 -12.22 -13.12
CA GLN A 200 14.94 -12.42 -12.16
C GLN A 200 15.68 -11.13 -11.87
N GLY A 201 15.85 -10.78 -10.59
CA GLY A 201 16.64 -9.62 -10.21
C GLY A 201 16.71 -9.38 -8.71
N LYS A 202 17.22 -8.21 -8.35
CA LYS A 202 17.39 -7.84 -6.95
C LYS A 202 16.11 -7.27 -6.36
N VAL A 203 15.85 -7.64 -5.10
CA VAL A 203 14.72 -7.16 -4.32
C VAL A 203 15.16 -6.67 -2.93
N LEU A 204 14.57 -5.57 -2.48
CA LEU A 204 14.72 -5.08 -1.12
C LEU A 204 13.42 -5.35 -0.34
N TYR A 205 13.51 -6.15 0.72
CA TYR A 205 12.40 -6.38 1.65
C TYR A 205 12.56 -5.50 2.90
N ILE A 206 11.60 -4.61 3.14
CA ILE A 206 11.55 -3.71 4.30
C ILE A 206 10.62 -4.31 5.35
N ASN A 207 11.22 -4.91 6.38
CA ASN A 207 10.51 -5.50 7.51
C ASN A 207 10.22 -4.43 8.57
N LEU A 208 8.95 -4.17 8.82
CA LEU A 208 8.48 -3.14 9.76
C LEU A 208 7.84 -3.74 11.03
N GLU A 209 7.56 -5.05 11.04
CA GLU A 209 6.79 -5.67 12.12
C GLU A 209 7.56 -6.74 12.90
N LEU A 210 8.32 -7.60 12.21
CA LEU A 210 9.03 -8.70 12.85
C LEU A 210 10.38 -8.26 13.44
N ASP A 211 10.80 -8.91 14.51
CA ASP A 211 12.20 -8.80 14.92
C ASP A 211 13.12 -9.40 13.86
N ARG A 212 14.39 -9.01 13.90
CA ARG A 212 15.38 -9.40 12.90
C ARG A 212 15.53 -10.93 12.79
N ALA A 213 15.60 -11.63 13.92
CA ALA A 213 15.81 -13.08 13.90
C ALA A 213 14.60 -13.81 13.30
N SER A 214 13.39 -13.48 13.75
CA SER A 214 12.15 -14.06 13.21
C SER A 214 11.99 -13.79 11.70
N CYS A 215 12.34 -12.60 11.23
CA CYS A 215 12.27 -12.28 9.82
C CYS A 215 13.23 -13.16 8.99
N LEU A 216 14.49 -13.27 9.40
CA LEU A 216 15.50 -14.07 8.70
C LEU A 216 15.18 -15.57 8.71
N HIS A 217 14.72 -16.11 9.85
CA HIS A 217 14.27 -17.50 9.93
C HIS A 217 13.09 -17.77 9.01
N ARG A 218 12.11 -16.85 8.93
CA ARG A 218 10.96 -16.98 8.03
C ARG A 218 11.38 -17.07 6.57
N PHE A 219 12.35 -16.28 6.13
CA PHE A 219 12.90 -16.41 4.77
C PHE A 219 13.50 -17.80 4.53
N LYS A 220 14.29 -18.30 5.49
CA LYS A 220 14.88 -19.64 5.41
C LYS A 220 13.82 -20.75 5.37
N ASP A 221 12.80 -20.65 6.21
CA ASP A 221 11.72 -21.63 6.28
C ASP A 221 10.91 -21.66 4.97
N VAL A 222 10.63 -20.49 4.38
CA VAL A 222 9.93 -20.37 3.10
C VAL A 222 10.78 -20.96 1.97
N TYR A 223 12.07 -20.62 1.86
CA TYR A 223 12.98 -21.23 0.88
C TYR A 223 12.96 -22.76 0.98
N THR A 224 13.09 -23.28 2.19
CA THR A 224 13.06 -24.73 2.45
C THR A 224 11.74 -25.37 2.02
N ALA A 225 10.62 -24.72 2.34
CA ALA A 225 9.28 -25.23 2.02
C ALA A 225 8.92 -25.12 0.54
N MET A 226 9.47 -24.12 -0.18
CA MET A 226 9.37 -24.02 -1.64
C MET A 226 10.20 -25.09 -2.35
N GLY A 227 11.14 -25.74 -1.65
CA GLY A 227 12.03 -26.75 -2.24
C GLY A 227 13.00 -26.18 -3.28
N LEU A 228 13.29 -24.87 -3.20
CA LEU A 228 14.21 -24.19 -4.11
C LEU A 228 15.63 -24.17 -3.53
N PRO A 229 16.66 -24.47 -4.34
CA PRO A 229 18.02 -24.21 -3.95
C PRO A 229 18.24 -22.69 -3.87
N PRO A 230 18.92 -22.19 -2.82
CA PRO A 230 19.13 -20.75 -2.63
C PRO A 230 20.35 -20.27 -3.45
N GLU A 231 20.23 -20.25 -4.77
CA GLU A 231 21.34 -19.94 -5.69
C GLU A 231 21.63 -18.44 -5.78
N HIS A 232 20.59 -17.60 -5.62
CA HIS A 232 20.68 -16.15 -5.81
C HIS A 232 20.38 -15.34 -4.53
N LEU A 233 20.78 -15.83 -3.35
CA LEU A 233 20.60 -15.12 -2.07
C LEU A 233 21.11 -13.67 -2.07
N LYS A 234 22.16 -13.37 -2.86
CA LYS A 234 22.69 -12.02 -3.07
C LYS A 234 21.70 -11.04 -3.72
N ASN A 235 20.61 -11.57 -4.30
CA ASN A 235 19.54 -10.77 -4.90
C ASN A 235 18.49 -10.33 -3.88
N ILE A 236 18.56 -10.78 -2.62
CA ILE A 236 17.63 -10.38 -1.57
C ILE A 236 18.38 -9.59 -0.50
N ASP A 237 18.05 -8.30 -0.39
CA ASP A 237 18.46 -7.48 0.74
C ASP A 237 17.26 -7.31 1.72
N ILE A 238 17.51 -7.40 3.02
CA ILE A 238 16.48 -7.25 4.06
C ILE A 238 16.83 -6.06 4.94
N TRP A 239 15.92 -5.08 5.01
CA TRP A 239 16.06 -3.92 5.87
C TRP A 239 15.10 -4.02 7.06
N ASN A 240 15.64 -4.40 8.24
CA ASN A 240 14.86 -4.57 9.46
C ASN A 240 14.67 -3.22 10.16
N LEU A 241 13.44 -2.70 10.16
CA LEU A 241 13.07 -1.39 10.71
C LEU A 241 12.06 -1.48 11.87
N ARG A 242 11.79 -2.66 12.41
CA ARG A 242 10.96 -2.77 13.62
C ARG A 242 11.56 -1.93 14.76
N GLY A 243 10.75 -1.03 15.32
CA GLY A 243 11.18 -0.10 16.37
C GLY A 243 11.99 1.11 15.88
N ALA A 244 12.32 1.16 14.57
CA ALA A 244 13.01 2.27 13.92
C ALA A 244 12.23 2.79 12.69
N SER A 245 10.96 2.42 12.56
CA SER A 245 10.08 2.89 11.48
C SER A 245 9.86 4.41 11.60
N VAL A 246 9.91 5.08 10.46
CA VAL A 246 9.62 6.51 10.33
C VAL A 246 8.51 6.69 9.29
N PRO A 247 7.78 7.81 9.32
CA PRO A 247 6.81 8.16 8.29
C PRO A 247 7.35 8.04 6.87
N MET A 248 6.50 7.73 5.91
CA MET A 248 6.91 7.48 4.53
C MET A 248 7.58 8.69 3.87
N ASP A 249 7.12 9.90 4.16
CA ASP A 249 7.75 11.15 3.71
C ASP A 249 9.21 11.31 4.16
N LYS A 250 9.54 10.76 5.34
CA LYS A 250 10.91 10.70 5.87
C LYS A 250 11.66 9.44 5.46
N LEU A 251 10.96 8.36 5.18
CA LEU A 251 11.54 7.07 4.76
C LEU A 251 11.97 7.13 3.30
N ALA A 252 11.14 7.66 2.41
CA ALA A 252 11.38 7.67 0.97
C ALA A 252 12.73 8.33 0.58
N PRO A 253 13.11 9.52 1.06
CA PRO A 253 14.42 10.10 0.74
C PRO A 253 15.60 9.26 1.26
N LYS A 254 15.44 8.62 2.44
CA LYS A 254 16.48 7.76 3.01
C LYS A 254 16.61 6.44 2.23
N LEU A 255 15.48 5.89 1.77
CA LEU A 255 15.41 4.70 0.93
C LEU A 255 16.10 4.98 -0.40
N ILE A 256 15.69 6.02 -1.12
CA ILE A 256 16.25 6.43 -2.42
C ILE A 256 17.78 6.55 -2.30
N ARG A 257 18.28 7.34 -1.34
CA ARG A 257 19.72 7.54 -1.15
C ARG A 257 20.48 6.22 -0.92
N ARG A 258 19.90 5.24 -0.20
CA ARG A 258 20.57 3.95 0.08
C ARG A 258 20.45 2.96 -1.06
N ALA A 259 19.36 3.03 -1.80
CA ALA A 259 19.01 2.06 -2.84
C ALA A 259 19.52 2.44 -4.24
N GLN A 260 19.78 3.74 -4.50
CA GLN A 260 20.07 4.32 -5.81
C GLN A 260 21.18 3.62 -6.62
N LYS A 261 22.16 2.98 -5.95
CA LYS A 261 23.29 2.29 -6.59
C LYS A 261 23.16 0.76 -6.51
N LYS A 262 22.03 0.24 -6.04
CA LYS A 262 21.85 -1.19 -5.77
C LYS A 262 21.20 -1.97 -6.92
N GLY A 263 20.46 -1.28 -7.79
CA GLY A 263 19.76 -1.90 -8.93
C GLY A 263 18.65 -2.85 -8.48
N TYR A 264 17.82 -2.43 -7.53
CA TYR A 264 16.66 -3.20 -7.15
C TYR A 264 15.58 -3.11 -8.24
N MET A 265 15.01 -4.25 -8.62
CA MET A 265 13.82 -4.31 -9.48
C MET A 265 12.53 -4.12 -8.69
N ALA A 266 12.55 -4.44 -7.39
CA ALA A 266 11.42 -4.25 -6.50
C ALA A 266 11.86 -3.84 -5.09
N VAL A 267 11.02 -3.01 -4.47
CA VAL A 267 11.05 -2.67 -3.04
C VAL A 267 9.74 -3.15 -2.42
N VAL A 268 9.82 -4.03 -1.43
CA VAL A 268 8.66 -4.62 -0.73
C VAL A 268 8.56 -4.05 0.67
N LEU A 269 7.40 -3.47 1.03
CA LEU A 269 7.13 -2.93 2.37
C LEU A 269 6.11 -3.81 3.10
N ASP A 270 6.49 -4.35 4.26
CA ASP A 270 5.65 -5.26 5.04
C ASP A 270 5.64 -4.91 6.55
N PRO A 271 4.49 -4.47 7.08
CA PRO A 271 3.28 -3.96 6.41
C PRO A 271 3.28 -2.42 6.30
N ILE A 272 2.50 -1.89 5.36
CA ILE A 272 2.43 -0.47 5.04
C ILE A 272 1.94 0.43 6.19
N TYR A 273 1.00 -0.04 7.03
CA TYR A 273 0.40 0.76 8.09
C TYR A 273 1.40 1.32 9.11
N LYS A 274 2.60 0.73 9.20
CA LYS A 274 3.67 1.19 10.09
C LYS A 274 4.33 2.49 9.66
N VAL A 275 4.16 2.89 8.42
CA VAL A 275 4.77 4.10 7.82
C VAL A 275 3.72 5.13 7.39
N ILE A 276 2.43 4.81 7.53
CA ILE A 276 1.33 5.76 7.33
C ILE A 276 1.33 6.76 8.49
N THR A 277 1.12 8.03 8.18
CA THR A 277 0.92 9.12 9.12
C THR A 277 -0.37 9.84 8.83
N GLY A 278 -1.09 10.21 9.89
CA GLY A 278 -2.37 10.89 9.77
C GLY A 278 -3.56 9.92 9.70
N ASP A 279 -4.69 10.45 9.23
CA ASP A 279 -5.95 9.70 9.12
C ASP A 279 -6.01 8.94 7.80
N GLU A 280 -6.04 7.60 7.87
CA GLU A 280 -6.20 6.71 6.71
C GLU A 280 -7.51 6.96 5.92
N ASN A 281 -8.51 7.62 6.53
CA ASN A 281 -9.77 7.95 5.87
C ASN A 281 -9.73 9.29 5.14
N SER A 282 -8.70 10.12 5.37
CA SER A 282 -8.51 11.38 4.68
C SER A 282 -7.95 11.18 3.27
N ALA A 283 -8.73 11.53 2.25
CA ALA A 283 -8.33 11.41 0.85
C ALA A 283 -7.06 12.20 0.53
N ASP A 284 -6.96 13.45 1.04
CA ASP A 284 -5.80 14.33 0.79
C ASP A 284 -4.51 13.81 1.43
N GLN A 285 -4.62 13.25 2.64
CA GLN A 285 -3.46 12.69 3.34
C GLN A 285 -2.99 11.40 2.65
N MET A 286 -3.93 10.57 2.20
CA MET A 286 -3.61 9.35 1.48
C MET A 286 -3.04 9.63 0.08
N ALA A 287 -3.52 10.65 -0.63
CA ALA A 287 -2.93 11.05 -1.91
C ALA A 287 -1.47 11.48 -1.73
N LYS A 288 -1.16 12.33 -0.74
CA LYS A 288 0.22 12.73 -0.42
C LYS A 288 1.10 11.56 -0.02
N PHE A 289 0.54 10.58 0.70
CA PHE A 289 1.23 9.37 1.09
C PHE A 289 1.56 8.49 -0.13
N CYS A 290 0.59 8.26 -1.02
CA CYS A 290 0.76 7.48 -2.23
C CYS A 290 1.79 8.09 -3.20
N ASN A 291 1.83 9.43 -3.31
CA ASN A 291 2.84 10.14 -4.10
C ASN A 291 4.29 9.84 -3.67
N GLN A 292 4.52 9.44 -2.40
CA GLN A 292 5.86 9.04 -1.96
C GLN A 292 6.32 7.74 -2.64
N PHE A 293 5.39 6.87 -3.02
CA PHE A 293 5.73 5.66 -3.78
C PHE A 293 6.11 5.98 -5.21
N ASP A 294 5.42 6.95 -5.84
CA ASP A 294 5.76 7.42 -7.19
C ASP A 294 7.18 8.01 -7.22
N LEU A 295 7.55 8.76 -6.19
CA LEU A 295 8.92 9.27 -6.04
C LEU A 295 9.95 8.14 -5.93
N VAL A 296 9.64 7.07 -5.18
CA VAL A 296 10.54 5.91 -5.06
C VAL A 296 10.62 5.15 -6.39
N CYS A 297 9.49 4.87 -7.03
CA CYS A 297 9.43 4.21 -8.34
C CYS A 297 10.27 4.96 -9.37
N ARG A 298 10.05 6.27 -9.52
CA ARG A 298 10.76 7.12 -10.48
C ARG A 298 12.26 7.22 -10.17
N ALA A 299 12.64 7.41 -8.90
CA ALA A 299 14.03 7.63 -8.52
C ALA A 299 14.89 6.37 -8.58
N LEU A 300 14.29 5.18 -8.43
CA LEU A 300 14.98 3.90 -8.38
C LEU A 300 14.73 3.02 -9.61
N ASP A 301 13.82 3.44 -10.48
CA ASP A 301 13.33 2.63 -11.62
C ASP A 301 12.93 1.22 -11.19
N CYS A 302 12.20 1.10 -10.07
CA CYS A 302 11.82 -0.17 -9.47
C CYS A 302 10.34 -0.21 -9.13
N ALA A 303 9.77 -1.41 -9.07
CA ALA A 303 8.41 -1.59 -8.57
C ALA A 303 8.37 -1.38 -7.04
N VAL A 304 7.30 -0.77 -6.55
CA VAL A 304 7.00 -0.68 -5.11
C VAL A 304 5.81 -1.56 -4.78
N ILE A 305 6.04 -2.55 -3.92
CA ILE A 305 5.06 -3.57 -3.55
C ILE A 305 4.81 -3.48 -2.05
N TYR A 306 3.55 -3.49 -1.63
CA TYR A 306 3.22 -3.39 -0.22
C TYR A 306 1.97 -4.17 0.14
N CYS A 307 1.84 -4.55 1.43
CA CYS A 307 0.61 -5.19 1.90
C CYS A 307 -0.21 -4.29 2.81
N HIS A 308 -1.52 -4.43 2.69
CA HIS A 308 -2.51 -3.71 3.49
C HIS A 308 -3.61 -4.62 4.00
N HIS A 309 -4.29 -4.19 5.07
CA HIS A 309 -5.40 -4.95 5.65
C HIS A 309 -6.74 -4.58 5.01
N HIS A 310 -7.66 -5.55 4.95
CA HIS A 310 -9.05 -5.28 4.62
C HIS A 310 -9.73 -4.42 5.69
N SER A 311 -10.73 -3.64 5.27
CA SER A 311 -11.66 -2.99 6.19
C SER A 311 -12.44 -4.05 7.01
N LYS A 312 -12.88 -3.67 8.20
CA LYS A 312 -13.69 -4.58 9.04
C LYS A 312 -15.03 -4.92 8.38
N GLY A 313 -15.50 -6.15 8.59
CA GLY A 313 -16.80 -6.66 8.12
C GLY A 313 -16.68 -7.75 7.05
N ALA A 314 -17.83 -8.22 6.54
CA ALA A 314 -17.91 -9.26 5.50
C ALA A 314 -17.26 -8.78 4.20
N GLN A 315 -16.42 -9.59 3.60
CA GLN A 315 -15.65 -9.25 2.41
C GLN A 315 -16.17 -9.90 1.12
N GLY A 316 -16.86 -11.04 1.21
CA GLY A 316 -17.31 -11.79 0.05
C GLY A 316 -18.28 -11.04 -0.87
N GLY A 317 -19.13 -10.16 -0.31
CA GLY A 317 -20.05 -9.34 -1.08
C GLY A 317 -19.49 -8.00 -1.59
N LYS A 318 -18.26 -7.64 -1.23
CA LYS A 318 -17.61 -6.39 -1.65
C LYS A 318 -16.78 -6.61 -2.92
N ARG A 319 -16.72 -5.58 -3.78
CA ARG A 319 -15.74 -5.58 -4.88
C ARG A 319 -14.32 -5.49 -4.30
N SER A 320 -13.33 -6.01 -5.00
CA SER A 320 -11.92 -6.00 -4.59
C SER A 320 -11.46 -4.61 -4.13
N MET A 321 -11.77 -3.57 -4.89
CA MET A 321 -11.43 -2.18 -4.57
C MET A 321 -12.09 -1.62 -3.29
N ASP A 322 -13.22 -2.20 -2.86
CA ASP A 322 -13.98 -1.74 -1.69
C ASP A 322 -13.58 -2.52 -0.41
N ARG A 323 -12.70 -3.50 -0.54
CA ARG A 323 -12.23 -4.34 0.58
C ARG A 323 -11.10 -3.70 1.37
N ALA A 324 -10.25 -2.88 0.73
CA ALA A 324 -9.14 -2.19 1.41
C ALA A 324 -9.65 -1.25 2.52
N SER A 325 -8.93 -1.20 3.65
CA SER A 325 -9.24 -0.24 4.72
C SER A 325 -8.79 1.18 4.33
N GLY A 326 -9.43 2.20 4.89
CA GLY A 326 -9.10 3.59 4.66
C GLY A 326 -9.82 4.23 3.48
N SER A 327 -9.29 5.33 2.97
CA SER A 327 -9.90 6.09 1.89
C SER A 327 -9.84 5.33 0.55
N GLY A 328 -10.86 5.51 -0.29
CA GLY A 328 -10.91 4.91 -1.63
C GLY A 328 -9.75 5.32 -2.55
N VAL A 329 -8.99 6.36 -2.22
CA VAL A 329 -7.76 6.77 -2.92
C VAL A 329 -6.73 5.64 -2.82
N PHE A 330 -6.56 5.07 -1.63
CA PHE A 330 -5.56 4.04 -1.37
C PHE A 330 -5.77 2.75 -2.19
N ALA A 331 -7.02 2.41 -2.49
CA ALA A 331 -7.36 1.27 -3.34
C ALA A 331 -7.23 1.55 -4.85
N ARG A 332 -7.32 2.83 -5.26
CA ARG A 332 -7.30 3.23 -6.68
C ARG A 332 -5.91 3.62 -7.18
N ASP A 333 -5.01 3.99 -6.27
CA ASP A 333 -3.68 4.49 -6.61
C ASP A 333 -2.74 3.42 -7.21
N PRO A 334 -2.67 2.18 -6.69
CA PRO A 334 -1.78 1.15 -7.24
C PRO A 334 -2.13 0.79 -8.70
N ASP A 335 -1.10 0.44 -9.48
CA ASP A 335 -1.27 -0.07 -10.84
C ASP A 335 -1.79 -1.51 -10.86
N ALA A 336 -1.47 -2.27 -9.81
CA ALA A 336 -2.03 -3.59 -9.56
C ALA A 336 -2.51 -3.72 -8.11
N MET A 337 -3.74 -4.12 -7.91
CA MET A 337 -4.28 -4.51 -6.63
C MET A 337 -4.61 -6.00 -6.66
N LEU A 338 -3.91 -6.78 -5.85
CA LEU A 338 -4.20 -8.17 -5.61
C LEU A 338 -4.89 -8.34 -4.27
N ASP A 339 -5.97 -9.08 -4.25
CA ASP A 339 -6.85 -9.20 -3.11
C ASP A 339 -7.00 -10.65 -2.68
N MET A 340 -6.60 -10.96 -1.43
CA MET A 340 -6.70 -12.29 -0.84
C MET A 340 -7.99 -12.42 -0.05
N THR A 341 -8.88 -13.31 -0.49
CA THR A 341 -10.11 -13.64 0.22
C THR A 341 -10.08 -15.07 0.71
N GLU A 342 -10.61 -15.29 1.91
CA GLU A 342 -10.67 -16.63 2.50
C GLU A 342 -11.79 -17.44 1.86
N LEU A 343 -11.49 -18.68 1.51
CA LEU A 343 -12.46 -19.71 1.13
C LEU A 343 -12.69 -20.66 2.29
N ILE A 344 -13.92 -21.06 2.52
CA ILE A 344 -14.24 -22.02 3.58
C ILE A 344 -14.50 -23.38 2.95
N PRO A 345 -13.56 -24.35 3.06
CA PRO A 345 -13.75 -25.68 2.53
C PRO A 345 -14.92 -26.38 3.20
N THR A 346 -15.74 -27.09 2.40
CA THR A 346 -16.81 -27.96 2.89
C THR A 346 -16.24 -29.23 3.49
N ASP A 347 -17.03 -29.94 4.31
CA ASP A 347 -16.63 -31.25 4.87
C ASP A 347 -16.23 -32.26 3.77
N ALA A 348 -16.92 -32.24 2.62
CA ALA A 348 -16.59 -33.08 1.46
C ALA A 348 -15.19 -32.74 0.87
N ILE A 349 -14.82 -31.47 0.79
CA ILE A 349 -13.49 -31.02 0.33
C ILE A 349 -12.42 -31.46 1.33
N LEU A 350 -12.69 -31.32 2.64
CA LEU A 350 -11.77 -31.76 3.68
C LEU A 350 -11.56 -33.28 3.64
N GLU A 351 -12.61 -34.05 3.41
CA GLU A 351 -12.51 -35.51 3.24
C GLU A 351 -11.66 -35.89 2.02
N GLN A 352 -11.84 -35.19 0.89
CA GLN A 352 -11.00 -35.38 -0.30
C GLN A 352 -9.53 -35.02 -0.02
N LEU A 353 -9.28 -33.94 0.74
CA LEU A 353 -7.93 -33.52 1.13
C LEU A 353 -7.27 -34.58 2.02
N HIS A 354 -8.02 -35.15 2.97
CA HIS A 354 -7.58 -36.27 3.81
C HIS A 354 -7.27 -37.52 2.99
N ASN A 355 -8.13 -37.86 2.01
CA ASN A 355 -7.89 -38.95 1.10
C ASN A 355 -6.59 -38.77 0.29
N LYS A 356 -6.40 -37.58 -0.30
CA LYS A 356 -5.16 -37.24 -1.02
C LYS A 356 -3.92 -37.32 -0.12
N ALA A 357 -4.02 -36.84 1.13
CA ALA A 357 -2.92 -36.88 2.10
C ALA A 357 -2.55 -38.34 2.44
N ALA A 358 -3.54 -39.19 2.68
CA ALA A 358 -3.34 -40.60 2.95
C ALA A 358 -2.73 -41.35 1.76
N CYS A 359 -3.22 -41.11 0.55
CA CYS A 359 -2.69 -41.71 -0.67
C CYS A 359 -1.22 -41.34 -0.91
N ARG A 360 -0.82 -40.09 -0.63
CA ARG A 360 0.59 -39.67 -0.72
C ARG A 360 1.49 -40.44 0.23
N VAL A 361 1.06 -40.65 1.48
CA VAL A 361 1.83 -41.43 2.47
C VAL A 361 1.98 -42.88 2.03
N LEU A 362 0.87 -43.50 1.60
CA LEU A 362 0.85 -44.89 1.12
C LEU A 362 1.76 -45.06 -0.09
N LYS A 363 1.64 -44.16 -1.08
CA LYS A 363 2.48 -44.16 -2.27
C LYS A 363 3.96 -44.06 -1.90
N ALA A 364 4.34 -43.07 -1.08
CA ALA A 364 5.72 -42.86 -0.68
C ALA A 364 6.32 -44.08 0.05
N MET A 365 5.52 -44.80 0.83
CA MET A 365 5.98 -46.01 1.53
C MET A 365 6.14 -47.19 0.56
N LEU A 366 5.17 -47.41 -0.34
CA LEU A 366 5.29 -48.45 -1.37
C LEU A 366 6.49 -48.22 -2.28
N ASP A 367 6.66 -47.01 -2.80
CA ASP A 367 7.81 -46.61 -3.63
C ASP A 367 9.15 -46.86 -2.88
N LYS A 368 9.23 -46.46 -1.60
CA LYS A 368 10.42 -46.67 -0.74
C LYS A 368 10.76 -48.14 -0.55
N ARG A 369 9.75 -49.02 -0.57
CA ARG A 369 9.91 -50.46 -0.39
C ARG A 369 10.07 -51.22 -1.72
N GLY A 370 10.11 -50.51 -2.86
CA GLY A 370 10.32 -51.09 -4.19
C GLY A 370 9.04 -51.65 -4.81
N HIS A 371 7.87 -51.25 -4.33
CA HIS A 371 6.56 -51.70 -4.82
C HIS A 371 5.85 -50.63 -5.65
N ALA A 372 6.59 -49.79 -6.41
CA ALA A 372 6.02 -48.75 -7.26
C ALA A 372 5.10 -49.31 -8.37
N ASP A 373 5.33 -50.58 -8.79
CA ASP A 373 4.56 -51.27 -9.83
C ASP A 373 3.26 -51.91 -9.29
N ALA A 374 3.07 -51.90 -7.95
CA ALA A 374 1.93 -52.59 -7.33
C ALA A 374 0.62 -51.80 -7.45
N TYR A 375 0.64 -50.54 -7.85
CA TYR A 375 -0.54 -49.66 -7.98
C TYR A 375 -0.54 -48.90 -9.30
N GLY A 376 -1.74 -48.68 -9.84
CA GLY A 376 -1.94 -47.83 -11.01
C GLY A 376 -2.35 -46.40 -10.64
N PRO A 377 -2.48 -45.50 -11.65
CA PRO A 377 -2.91 -44.11 -11.44
C PRO A 377 -4.26 -43.99 -10.73
N ASP A 378 -5.21 -44.84 -11.06
CA ASP A 378 -6.57 -44.87 -10.46
C ASP A 378 -6.55 -45.36 -9.00
N ASP A 379 -5.67 -46.29 -8.66
CA ASP A 379 -5.51 -46.76 -7.28
C ASP A 379 -4.95 -45.68 -6.39
N ALA A 380 -4.02 -44.89 -6.91
CA ALA A 380 -3.40 -43.76 -6.20
C ALA A 380 -4.36 -42.62 -5.85
N LEU A 381 -5.59 -42.63 -6.38
CA LEU A 381 -6.66 -41.69 -6.06
C LEU A 381 -7.57 -42.19 -4.91
N SER A 382 -7.48 -43.45 -4.50
CA SER A 382 -8.34 -44.06 -3.48
C SER A 382 -7.54 -44.58 -2.29
N LYS A 383 -7.77 -43.99 -1.11
CA LYS A 383 -7.19 -44.43 0.15
C LYS A 383 -7.48 -45.90 0.42
N SER A 384 -8.72 -46.38 0.16
CA SER A 384 -9.11 -47.75 0.43
C SER A 384 -8.37 -48.75 -0.45
N ARG A 385 -8.20 -48.44 -1.74
CA ARG A 385 -7.41 -49.27 -2.68
C ARG A 385 -5.94 -49.29 -2.31
N MET A 386 -5.34 -48.12 -2.09
CA MET A 386 -3.94 -48.01 -1.68
C MET A 386 -3.65 -48.73 -0.35
N LEU A 387 -4.58 -48.70 0.60
CA LEU A 387 -4.47 -49.47 1.86
C LEU A 387 -4.54 -50.98 1.62
N ALA A 388 -5.39 -51.45 0.72
CA ALA A 388 -5.45 -52.86 0.37
C ALA A 388 -4.13 -53.34 -0.22
N ILE A 389 -3.60 -52.60 -1.20
CA ILE A 389 -2.28 -52.86 -1.83
C ILE A 389 -1.15 -52.82 -0.78
N ALA A 390 -1.15 -51.81 0.10
CA ALA A 390 -0.14 -51.70 1.15
C ALA A 390 -0.18 -52.92 2.12
N LYS A 391 -1.35 -53.43 2.44
CA LYS A 391 -1.50 -54.63 3.29
C LYS A 391 -0.98 -55.90 2.61
N GLU A 392 -1.04 -55.96 1.27
CA GLU A 392 -0.57 -57.11 0.50
C GLU A 392 0.96 -57.13 0.38
N HIS A 393 1.56 -55.94 0.24
CA HIS A 393 3.00 -55.82 -0.10
C HIS A 393 3.90 -55.41 1.08
N LEU A 394 3.33 -54.91 2.19
CA LEU A 394 4.11 -54.35 3.31
C LEU A 394 3.95 -55.14 4.60
N GLY A 395 5.02 -55.19 5.39
CA GLY A 395 5.00 -55.85 6.71
C GLY A 395 4.29 -55.02 7.79
N MET A 396 3.95 -55.68 8.90
CA MET A 396 3.22 -55.07 10.04
C MET A 396 3.91 -53.82 10.63
N ALA A 397 5.24 -53.76 10.59
CA ALA A 397 5.99 -52.59 11.10
C ALA A 397 5.75 -51.38 10.21
N ASP A 398 5.76 -51.56 8.87
CA ASP A 398 5.51 -50.50 7.90
C ASP A 398 4.04 -50.04 7.95
N LEU A 399 3.09 -50.94 8.12
CA LEU A 399 1.67 -50.61 8.26
C LEU A 399 1.39 -49.74 9.49
N ARG A 400 2.01 -50.05 10.64
CA ARG A 400 1.91 -49.21 11.85
C ARG A 400 2.52 -47.82 11.63
N ALA A 401 3.66 -47.76 10.92
CA ALA A 401 4.31 -46.47 10.57
C ALA A 401 3.42 -45.65 9.62
N ILE A 402 2.76 -46.29 8.65
CA ILE A 402 1.79 -45.68 7.73
C ILE A 402 0.63 -45.05 8.50
N ASP A 403 0.01 -45.75 9.43
CA ASP A 403 -1.12 -45.23 10.20
C ASP A 403 -0.76 -43.95 10.97
N ALA A 404 0.41 -43.93 11.62
CA ALA A 404 0.91 -42.77 12.31
C ALA A 404 1.21 -41.58 11.35
N GLN A 405 1.80 -41.89 10.18
CA GLN A 405 2.11 -40.90 9.16
C GLN A 405 0.84 -40.34 8.50
N ILE A 406 -0.17 -41.17 8.22
CA ILE A 406 -1.47 -40.73 7.72
C ILE A 406 -2.15 -39.79 8.72
N ALA A 407 -2.19 -40.14 10.00
CA ALA A 407 -2.76 -39.30 11.04
C ALA A 407 -2.05 -37.92 11.10
N THR A 408 -0.72 -37.91 10.98
CA THR A 408 0.09 -36.68 10.94
C THR A 408 -0.22 -35.86 9.68
N ALA A 409 -0.30 -36.49 8.52
CA ALA A 409 -0.58 -35.83 7.25
C ALA A 409 -2.01 -35.25 7.21
N GLN A 410 -3.00 -35.96 7.78
CA GLN A 410 -4.38 -35.47 7.89
C GLN A 410 -4.47 -34.28 8.86
N LYS A 411 -3.78 -34.35 10.01
CA LYS A 411 -3.70 -33.20 10.94
C LYS A 411 -3.08 -31.97 10.30
N ARG A 412 -2.06 -32.17 9.45
CA ARG A 412 -1.48 -31.07 8.65
C ARG A 412 -2.50 -30.53 7.65
N ALA A 413 -3.24 -31.37 6.95
CA ALA A 413 -4.30 -30.98 6.05
C ALA A 413 -5.40 -30.15 6.76
N ASP A 414 -5.78 -30.53 7.98
CA ASP A 414 -6.72 -29.76 8.82
C ASP A 414 -6.21 -28.37 9.23
N SER A 415 -4.91 -28.17 9.23
CA SER A 415 -4.29 -26.87 9.57
C SER A 415 -4.15 -25.95 8.37
N MET A 416 -4.35 -26.43 7.16
CA MET A 416 -4.30 -25.62 5.94
C MET A 416 -5.49 -24.68 5.87
N THR A 417 -5.28 -23.50 5.28
CA THR A 417 -6.36 -22.56 4.98
C THR A 417 -6.43 -22.31 3.48
N ALA A 418 -7.64 -22.08 2.98
CA ALA A 418 -7.89 -21.89 1.55
C ALA A 418 -8.11 -20.41 1.24
N TRP A 419 -7.51 -19.95 0.16
CA TRP A 419 -7.49 -18.54 -0.26
C TRP A 419 -7.76 -18.42 -1.74
N ARG A 420 -8.38 -17.30 -2.12
CA ARG A 420 -8.55 -16.87 -3.51
C ARG A 420 -7.84 -15.55 -3.70
N ILE A 421 -7.06 -15.43 -4.78
CA ILE A 421 -6.48 -14.18 -5.22
C ILE A 421 -7.23 -13.69 -6.44
N GLU A 422 -7.70 -12.44 -6.36
CA GLU A 422 -8.30 -11.71 -7.46
C GLU A 422 -7.46 -10.47 -7.76
N GLY A 423 -7.35 -10.07 -9.03
CA GLY A 423 -6.60 -8.90 -9.47
C GLY A 423 -7.50 -7.80 -10.03
N THR A 424 -7.19 -6.55 -9.65
CA THR A 424 -7.64 -5.34 -10.35
C THR A 424 -6.41 -4.67 -10.89
N LEU A 425 -6.25 -4.66 -12.22
CA LEU A 425 -5.03 -4.29 -12.91
C LEU A 425 -5.30 -3.08 -13.81
N ARG A 426 -4.32 -2.18 -13.92
CA ARG A 426 -4.37 -1.00 -14.81
C ARG A 426 -3.75 -1.29 -16.16
N GLU A 427 -2.64 -2.02 -16.19
CA GLU A 427 -1.80 -2.22 -17.38
C GLU A 427 -2.00 -3.57 -18.08
N PHE A 428 -2.65 -4.50 -17.43
CA PHE A 428 -2.86 -5.86 -17.94
C PHE A 428 -4.35 -6.23 -17.94
N ALA A 429 -4.71 -7.16 -18.81
CA ALA A 429 -6.02 -7.78 -18.77
C ALA A 429 -6.25 -8.52 -17.44
N ARG A 430 -7.49 -8.60 -17.00
CA ARG A 430 -7.85 -9.35 -15.81
C ARG A 430 -7.52 -10.83 -16.01
N PHE A 431 -6.84 -11.44 -15.05
CA PHE A 431 -6.63 -12.88 -14.98
C PHE A 431 -7.77 -13.59 -14.22
N ASP A 432 -7.93 -14.88 -14.45
CA ASP A 432 -8.90 -15.69 -13.72
C ASP A 432 -8.49 -15.81 -12.23
N PRO A 433 -9.47 -15.84 -11.30
CA PRO A 433 -9.17 -15.98 -9.88
C PRO A 433 -8.30 -17.20 -9.57
N VAL A 434 -7.25 -17.01 -8.79
CA VAL A 434 -6.30 -18.05 -8.41
C VAL A 434 -6.65 -18.60 -7.03
N ASN A 435 -6.93 -19.90 -6.95
CA ASN A 435 -7.20 -20.56 -5.68
C ASN A 435 -5.94 -21.21 -5.11
N LEU A 436 -5.71 -21.05 -3.82
CA LEU A 436 -4.50 -21.45 -3.12
C LEU A 436 -4.83 -22.15 -1.80
N TRP A 437 -3.99 -23.09 -1.43
CA TRP A 437 -3.90 -23.63 -0.08
C TRP A 437 -2.69 -23.05 0.63
N PHE A 438 -2.88 -22.37 1.77
CA PHE A 438 -1.77 -21.99 2.64
C PHE A 438 -1.44 -23.16 3.55
N ASP A 439 -0.39 -23.89 3.19
CA ASP A 439 0.24 -24.96 3.97
C ASP A 439 1.51 -24.40 4.60
N TYR A 440 1.38 -23.89 5.81
CA TYR A 440 2.46 -23.16 6.49
C TYR A 440 3.84 -23.80 6.26
N PRO A 441 4.84 -23.02 5.79
CA PRO A 441 4.85 -21.55 5.62
C PRO A 441 4.67 -21.05 4.18
N VAL A 442 4.09 -21.82 3.25
CA VAL A 442 3.98 -21.48 1.82
C VAL A 442 2.57 -21.63 1.27
N HIS A 443 2.30 -20.88 0.21
CA HIS A 443 1.10 -21.03 -0.60
C HIS A 443 1.31 -22.06 -1.70
N LYS A 444 0.33 -22.93 -1.92
CA LYS A 444 0.35 -23.95 -2.96
C LYS A 444 -0.86 -23.77 -3.87
N PRO A 445 -0.68 -23.85 -5.18
CA PRO A 445 -1.80 -23.82 -6.11
C PRO A 445 -2.82 -24.92 -5.79
N ASP A 446 -4.11 -24.59 -5.87
CA ASP A 446 -5.17 -25.59 -5.82
C ASP A 446 -5.17 -26.44 -7.10
N THR A 447 -5.61 -27.67 -6.96
CA THR A 447 -5.71 -28.63 -8.08
C THR A 447 -7.17 -28.92 -8.44
N GLY A 448 -8.04 -27.92 -8.30
CA GLY A 448 -9.45 -27.99 -8.67
C GLY A 448 -10.41 -28.29 -7.52
N LEU A 449 -9.93 -28.41 -6.27
CA LEU A 449 -10.82 -28.65 -5.12
C LEU A 449 -11.61 -27.42 -4.66
N LEU A 450 -11.12 -26.24 -5.00
CA LEU A 450 -11.66 -24.96 -4.53
C LEU A 450 -12.42 -24.19 -5.63
N GLU A 451 -12.54 -24.73 -6.84
CA GLU A 451 -13.12 -24.02 -8.00
C GLU A 451 -14.53 -23.52 -7.73
N ASP A 452 -15.40 -24.39 -7.20
CA ASP A 452 -16.82 -24.10 -6.97
C ASP A 452 -17.09 -23.30 -5.69
N LEU A 453 -16.07 -23.04 -4.87
CA LEU A 453 -16.24 -22.29 -3.63
C LEU A 453 -16.37 -20.80 -3.92
N GLN A 454 -17.33 -20.16 -3.26
CA GLN A 454 -17.45 -18.71 -3.24
C GLN A 454 -16.86 -18.16 -1.93
N PRO A 455 -16.23 -16.97 -1.96
CA PRO A 455 -15.79 -16.30 -0.75
C PRO A 455 -16.96 -16.09 0.22
N ASP A 456 -16.72 -16.29 1.51
CA ASP A 456 -17.76 -16.16 2.54
C ASP A 456 -18.32 -14.73 2.57
N SER A 457 -19.63 -14.60 2.42
CA SER A 457 -20.36 -13.33 2.57
C SER A 457 -20.55 -12.93 4.05
N ASP A 458 -20.42 -13.90 4.98
CA ASP A 458 -20.58 -13.69 6.42
C ASP A 458 -19.25 -13.78 7.14
N TYR A 459 -18.71 -12.62 7.56
CA TYR A 459 -17.46 -12.55 8.32
C TYR A 459 -17.61 -13.14 9.73
N LYS A 460 -17.13 -14.36 9.92
CA LYS A 460 -16.88 -14.95 11.25
C LYS A 460 -15.38 -14.94 11.52
N SER A 461 -14.96 -14.22 12.56
CA SER A 461 -13.54 -14.07 12.90
C SER A 461 -12.85 -15.43 13.16
N LEU A 462 -11.58 -15.55 12.78
CA LEU A 462 -10.71 -16.73 13.02
C LEU A 462 -10.69 -17.25 14.47
N GLY A 463 -11.10 -16.41 15.46
CA GLY A 463 -11.18 -16.80 16.87
C GLY A 463 -12.35 -17.72 17.24
N THR A 464 -13.36 -17.88 16.35
CA THR A 464 -14.59 -18.66 16.62
C THR A 464 -14.60 -20.04 15.99
N ARG A 465 -13.59 -20.46 15.23
CA ARG A 465 -13.53 -21.77 14.56
C ARG A 465 -13.57 -22.98 15.54
N GLY A 466 -13.00 -22.84 16.74
CA GLY A 466 -13.09 -23.87 17.79
C GLY A 466 -14.46 -23.92 18.48
N ALA A 467 -15.21 -22.82 18.45
CA ALA A 467 -16.54 -22.71 19.05
C ALA A 467 -17.65 -23.08 18.06
N SER A 468 -17.47 -22.85 16.75
CA SER A 468 -18.54 -23.08 15.74
C SER A 468 -18.84 -24.56 15.50
N LYS A 469 -17.87 -25.49 15.64
CA LYS A 469 -18.16 -26.94 15.63
C LYS A 469 -19.09 -27.39 16.78
N ARG A 470 -19.10 -26.61 17.89
CA ARG A 470 -20.05 -26.85 19.01
C ARG A 470 -21.38 -26.09 18.89
N TRP A 471 -21.38 -24.97 18.13
CA TRP A 471 -22.56 -24.09 18.03
C TRP A 471 -23.35 -24.30 16.72
N GLY A 472 -22.72 -24.64 15.59
CA GLY A 472 -23.43 -24.89 14.32
C GLY A 472 -24.48 -26.00 14.42
N ASN A 473 -24.22 -27.02 15.22
CA ASN A 473 -25.25 -28.05 15.54
C ASN A 473 -26.36 -27.52 16.45
N LYS A 474 -26.10 -26.52 17.30
CA LYS A 474 -27.12 -25.89 18.16
C LYS A 474 -28.04 -24.96 17.37
N ASP A 475 -27.52 -24.18 16.42
CA ASP A 475 -28.31 -23.23 15.64
C ASP A 475 -29.20 -23.96 14.60
N LYS A 476 -28.72 -25.03 14.00
CA LYS A 476 -29.53 -25.85 13.10
C LYS A 476 -30.65 -26.56 13.87
N VAL A 477 -30.32 -27.16 15.01
CA VAL A 477 -31.30 -27.79 15.92
C VAL A 477 -32.26 -26.74 16.52
N SER A 478 -31.87 -25.51 16.70
CA SER A 478 -32.74 -24.42 17.15
C SER A 478 -33.69 -23.95 16.05
N LYS A 479 -33.20 -23.80 14.80
CA LYS A 479 -34.03 -23.43 13.64
C LYS A 479 -35.04 -24.52 13.30
N ASP A 480 -34.62 -25.78 13.35
CA ASP A 480 -35.53 -26.92 13.12
C ASP A 480 -36.63 -27.00 14.21
N LYS A 481 -36.27 -26.75 15.48
CA LYS A 481 -37.24 -26.72 16.59
C LYS A 481 -38.17 -25.51 16.52
N LYS A 482 -37.73 -24.37 15.98
CA LYS A 482 -38.60 -23.21 15.76
C LYS A 482 -39.60 -23.50 14.64
N ALA A 483 -39.13 -24.03 13.51
CA ALA A 483 -40.00 -24.43 12.41
C ALA A 483 -41.06 -25.47 12.83
N GLU A 484 -40.69 -26.42 13.70
CA GLU A 484 -41.65 -27.38 14.30
C GLU A 484 -42.70 -26.65 15.18
N LEU A 485 -42.31 -25.65 15.96
CA LEU A 485 -43.24 -24.86 16.78
C LEU A 485 -44.19 -24.02 15.94
N ASP A 486 -43.67 -23.35 14.90
CA ASP A 486 -44.47 -22.53 13.99
C ASP A 486 -45.50 -23.38 13.24
N THR A 487 -45.09 -24.56 12.73
CA THR A 487 -45.98 -25.51 12.09
C THR A 487 -47.07 -26.03 13.04
N ALA A 488 -46.71 -26.35 14.27
CA ALA A 488 -47.67 -26.80 15.28
C ALA A 488 -48.66 -25.68 15.68
N PHE A 489 -48.19 -24.43 15.74
CA PHE A 489 -49.00 -23.26 16.01
C PHE A 489 -50.04 -23.04 14.91
N GLU A 490 -49.60 -23.05 13.63
CA GLU A 490 -50.47 -22.87 12.48
C GLU A 490 -51.51 -23.98 12.37
N ALA A 491 -51.13 -25.26 12.60
CA ALA A 491 -52.04 -26.38 12.60
C ALA A 491 -53.11 -26.25 13.70
N CYS A 492 -52.72 -25.90 14.93
CA CYS A 492 -53.67 -25.72 16.03
C CYS A 492 -54.55 -24.47 15.84
N MET A 493 -54.09 -23.47 15.09
CA MET A 493 -54.86 -22.27 14.76
C MET A 493 -55.98 -22.57 13.77
N MET A 494 -55.77 -23.44 12.81
CA MET A 494 -56.77 -23.93 11.87
C MET A 494 -57.90 -24.67 12.59
N ASP A 495 -57.61 -25.38 13.66
CA ASP A 495 -58.62 -26.11 14.50
C ASP A 495 -59.29 -25.22 15.56
N GLY A 496 -58.98 -23.91 15.60
CA GLY A 496 -59.57 -22.91 16.48
C GLY A 496 -59.19 -23.02 17.96
N LYS A 497 -58.19 -23.84 18.32
CA LYS A 497 -57.71 -24.03 19.71
C LYS A 497 -56.19 -24.04 19.81
N VAL A 498 -55.61 -22.85 19.94
CA VAL A 498 -54.16 -22.73 20.21
C VAL A 498 -53.91 -22.76 21.71
N THR A 499 -53.49 -23.86 22.25
CA THR A 499 -53.03 -24.02 23.63
C THR A 499 -51.74 -24.80 23.67
N VAL A 500 -50.97 -24.64 24.76
CA VAL A 500 -49.75 -25.44 24.96
C VAL A 500 -50.04 -26.95 24.94
N TYR A 501 -51.22 -27.34 25.34
CA TYR A 501 -51.65 -28.74 25.35
C TYR A 501 -51.95 -29.23 23.94
N SER A 502 -52.69 -28.46 23.11
CA SER A 502 -52.96 -28.84 21.72
C SER A 502 -51.69 -28.88 20.86
N MET A 503 -50.78 -27.93 21.04
CA MET A 503 -49.47 -27.95 20.40
C MET A 503 -48.64 -29.16 20.86
N ALA A 504 -48.68 -29.51 22.15
CA ALA A 504 -47.98 -30.66 22.69
C ALA A 504 -48.48 -31.99 22.12
N GLU A 505 -49.81 -32.10 21.97
CA GLU A 505 -50.48 -33.24 21.37
C GLU A 505 -50.09 -33.36 19.88
N TYR A 506 -50.16 -32.27 19.11
CA TYR A 506 -49.76 -32.24 17.70
C TYR A 506 -48.28 -32.62 17.50
N MET A 507 -47.39 -32.14 18.37
CA MET A 507 -45.95 -32.42 18.30
C MET A 507 -45.55 -33.76 18.93
N GLY A 508 -46.45 -34.49 19.57
CA GLY A 508 -46.11 -35.70 20.33
C GLY A 508 -45.18 -35.45 21.52
N LEU A 509 -45.22 -34.26 22.13
CA LEU A 509 -44.33 -33.83 23.20
C LEU A 509 -45.10 -33.63 24.51
N LYS A 510 -44.34 -33.58 25.65
CA LYS A 510 -44.94 -33.20 26.93
C LYS A 510 -45.19 -31.67 26.97
N PRO A 511 -46.29 -31.17 27.56
CA PRO A 511 -46.63 -29.75 27.63
C PRO A 511 -45.52 -28.87 28.20
N ASP A 512 -44.78 -29.35 29.20
CA ASP A 512 -43.65 -28.63 29.79
C ASP A 512 -42.47 -28.48 28.83
N THR A 513 -42.31 -29.41 27.88
CA THR A 513 -41.26 -29.30 26.84
C THR A 513 -41.64 -28.22 25.83
N VAL A 514 -42.91 -28.11 25.46
CA VAL A 514 -43.41 -27.05 24.56
C VAL A 514 -43.33 -25.69 25.24
N ARG A 515 -43.73 -25.55 26.52
CA ARG A 515 -43.54 -24.28 27.30
C ARG A 515 -42.08 -23.82 27.32
N ARG A 516 -41.15 -24.74 27.55
CA ARG A 516 -39.71 -24.43 27.58
C ARG A 516 -39.19 -24.01 26.23
N ARG A 517 -39.67 -24.59 25.11
CA ARG A 517 -39.32 -24.21 23.74
C ARG A 517 -39.87 -22.84 23.39
N LEU A 518 -41.11 -22.53 23.70
CA LEU A 518 -41.77 -21.24 23.50
C LEU A 518 -41.06 -20.15 24.29
N LYS A 519 -40.70 -20.38 25.56
CA LYS A 519 -39.95 -19.44 26.39
C LYS A 519 -38.53 -19.19 25.87
N ALA A 520 -37.89 -20.15 25.23
CA ALA A 520 -36.56 -20.01 24.64
C ALA A 520 -36.56 -19.24 23.31
N ASP A 521 -37.70 -19.21 22.61
CA ASP A 521 -37.86 -18.53 21.32
C ASP A 521 -38.20 -17.01 21.49
N GLY A 522 -38.56 -16.56 22.70
CA GLY A 522 -38.79 -15.13 23.01
C GLY A 522 -39.98 -14.49 22.29
N GLY A 523 -40.82 -15.28 21.65
CA GLY A 523 -41.91 -14.81 20.78
C GLY A 523 -43.32 -14.88 21.39
N PHE A 524 -43.46 -15.14 22.70
CA PHE A 524 -44.76 -15.14 23.39
C PHE A 524 -44.68 -14.51 24.77
#